data_7cdd86bd89161df2c3d4358c0e2c415b
#
_entry.id   7cdd86bd89161df2c3d4358c0e2c415b
#
_cell.length_a   1.000
_cell.length_b   1.000
_cell.length_c   1.000
_cell.angle_alpha   90.00
_cell.angle_beta   90.00
_cell.angle_gamma   90.00
#
_symmetry.space_group_name_H-M   'P 1'
#
loop_
_entity.id
_entity.type
_entity.pdbx_description
1 polymer ?
#
loop_
_entity_poly.entity_id
_entity_poly.type
_entity_poly.pdbx_seq_one_letter_code
_entity_poly.pdbx_strand_id
1 'polypeptide(L)'
;MLDKESLKKAHDVVLEKFGPCEVLINGAGGNNPKGTTTSEYFSKEDMLDENARSFFDLDQDGVSFVFNLNFLGTLLTTQAFATDMLETGGCIVNISSMNAFTPLTKIPAYSGAKAAVSNFTQWLAVHFANCNIRVNAIAPGFFATNQNRTLLFNEDGSLTPRSHKIISQTPMGRFGEPEELLGTLRFLIDNDASGFVTGITIPVDGGFSAYSGV
;
A
#
# COMPACT_ATOMS: atom_id res chain seq x y z
N MET A 1 14.09 5.28 4.62
CA MET A 1 13.95 3.97 3.99
C MET A 1 14.62 3.83 2.62
N LEU A 2 14.86 4.91 1.85
CA LEU A 2 15.58 4.84 0.58
C LEU A 2 17.10 4.94 0.73
N ASP A 3 17.59 5.16 1.93
CA ASP A 3 19.00 5.25 2.29
C ASP A 3 19.43 3.95 2.98
N LYS A 4 20.28 3.17 2.34
CA LYS A 4 20.76 1.87 2.83
C LYS A 4 21.57 1.99 4.12
N GLU A 5 22.34 3.07 4.30
CA GLU A 5 23.10 3.26 5.55
C GLU A 5 22.17 3.57 6.72
N SER A 6 21.14 4.38 6.49
CA SER A 6 20.11 4.65 7.49
C SER A 6 19.33 3.38 7.86
N LEU A 7 18.99 2.54 6.88
CA LEU A 7 18.35 1.26 7.13
C LEU A 7 19.25 0.31 7.94
N LYS A 8 20.53 0.24 7.58
CA LYS A 8 21.49 -0.56 8.35
C LYS A 8 21.57 -0.09 9.80
N LYS A 9 21.71 1.21 10.03
CA LYS A 9 21.73 1.78 11.40
C LYS A 9 20.44 1.45 12.17
N ALA A 10 19.28 1.53 11.52
CA ALA A 10 18.01 1.18 12.14
C ALA A 10 17.95 -0.31 12.50
N HIS A 11 18.40 -1.18 11.60
CA HIS A 11 18.52 -2.62 11.85
C HIS A 11 19.45 -2.91 13.03
N ASP A 12 20.67 -2.33 13.05
CA ASP A 12 21.65 -2.53 14.12
C ASP A 12 21.06 -2.13 15.50
N VAL A 13 20.30 -1.02 15.56
CA VAL A 13 19.63 -0.58 16.81
C VAL A 13 18.52 -1.53 17.24
N VAL A 14 17.73 -2.05 16.29
CA VAL A 14 16.65 -3.02 16.59
C VAL A 14 17.27 -4.32 17.11
N LEU A 15 18.27 -4.82 16.41
CA LEU A 15 18.96 -6.05 16.75
C LEU A 15 19.61 -5.98 18.16
N GLU A 16 20.24 -4.84 18.48
CA GLU A 16 20.86 -4.62 19.81
C GLU A 16 19.82 -4.57 20.95
N LYS A 17 18.67 -3.92 20.70
CA LYS A 17 17.69 -3.66 21.77
C LYS A 17 16.65 -4.75 21.95
N PHE A 18 16.26 -5.40 20.87
CA PHE A 18 15.12 -6.31 20.83
C PHE A 18 15.46 -7.71 20.32
N GLY A 19 16.66 -7.92 19.78
CA GLY A 19 17.04 -9.16 19.11
C GLY A 19 16.65 -9.18 17.63
N PRO A 20 16.77 -10.34 16.98
CA PRO A 20 16.48 -10.49 15.56
C PRO A 20 15.02 -10.20 15.23
N CYS A 21 14.79 -9.68 14.04
CA CYS A 21 13.45 -9.37 13.54
C CYS A 21 12.72 -10.66 13.14
N GLU A 22 11.63 -10.98 13.80
CA GLU A 22 10.78 -12.14 13.49
C GLU A 22 9.57 -11.76 12.61
N VAL A 23 9.11 -10.51 12.71
CA VAL A 23 7.97 -9.98 11.97
C VAL A 23 8.33 -8.62 11.38
N LEU A 24 8.28 -8.51 10.05
CA LEU A 24 8.50 -7.25 9.34
C LEU A 24 7.20 -6.75 8.71
N ILE A 25 6.79 -5.52 9.04
CA ILE A 25 5.63 -4.87 8.42
C ILE A 25 6.12 -3.70 7.57
N ASN A 26 6.01 -3.82 6.25
CA ASN A 26 6.34 -2.76 5.29
C ASN A 26 5.11 -1.86 5.06
N GLY A 27 4.91 -0.87 5.95
CA GLY A 27 3.74 0.00 5.95
C GLY A 27 3.94 1.38 5.34
N ALA A 28 5.19 1.79 5.10
CA ALA A 28 5.46 3.11 4.56
C ALA A 28 5.12 3.21 3.06
N GLY A 29 4.43 4.27 2.68
CA GLY A 29 4.00 4.51 1.31
C GLY A 29 3.27 5.83 1.17
N GLY A 30 2.95 6.21 -0.06
CA GLY A 30 2.22 7.45 -0.33
C GLY A 30 2.15 7.76 -1.82
N ASN A 31 1.44 8.84 -2.13
CA ASN A 31 1.29 9.36 -3.49
C ASN A 31 2.02 10.71 -3.63
N ASN A 32 2.12 11.20 -4.87
CA ASN A 32 2.68 12.52 -5.18
C ASN A 32 1.73 13.25 -6.13
N PRO A 33 1.36 14.51 -5.82
CA PRO A 33 0.49 15.31 -6.70
C PRO A 33 1.02 15.45 -8.13
N LYS A 34 2.34 15.49 -8.33
CA LYS A 34 2.95 15.60 -9.67
C LYS A 34 2.77 14.33 -10.52
N GLY A 35 2.55 13.17 -9.89
CA GLY A 35 2.20 11.90 -10.55
C GLY A 35 0.70 11.65 -10.65
N THR A 36 -0.14 12.70 -10.57
CA THR A 36 -1.60 12.64 -10.49
C THR A 36 -2.24 13.51 -11.55
N THR A 37 -3.23 13.01 -12.30
CA THR A 37 -4.01 13.83 -13.26
C THR A 37 -5.08 14.66 -12.53
N THR A 38 -5.49 15.78 -13.11
CA THR A 38 -6.58 16.62 -12.58
C THR A 38 -7.94 16.04 -12.90
N SER A 39 -8.10 15.46 -14.10
CA SER A 39 -9.35 14.88 -14.60
C SER A 39 -9.34 13.35 -14.50
N GLU A 40 -10.52 12.74 -14.36
CA GLU A 40 -10.68 11.28 -14.33
C GLU A 40 -10.61 10.68 -15.73
N TYR A 41 -11.16 11.39 -16.69
CA TYR A 41 -11.15 11.06 -18.10
C TYR A 41 -10.41 12.15 -18.86
N PHE A 42 -9.60 11.74 -19.82
CA PHE A 42 -8.92 12.68 -20.69
C PHE A 42 -9.90 13.36 -21.65
N SER A 43 -9.79 14.68 -21.75
CA SER A 43 -10.43 15.46 -22.83
C SER A 43 -9.39 16.27 -23.60
N LYS A 44 -9.71 16.64 -24.86
CA LYS A 44 -8.80 17.49 -25.66
C LYS A 44 -8.70 18.91 -25.07
N GLU A 45 -9.72 19.34 -24.39
CA GLU A 45 -9.80 20.63 -23.69
C GLU A 45 -8.78 20.70 -22.55
N ASP A 46 -8.50 19.56 -21.87
CA ASP A 46 -7.48 19.49 -20.82
C ASP A 46 -6.09 19.91 -21.32
N MET A 47 -5.79 19.75 -22.61
CA MET A 47 -4.53 20.19 -23.21
C MET A 47 -4.44 21.71 -23.42
N LEU A 48 -5.55 22.41 -23.33
CA LEU A 48 -5.64 23.87 -23.52
C LEU A 48 -5.78 24.61 -22.18
N ASP A 49 -5.97 23.89 -21.08
CA ASP A 49 -6.11 24.44 -19.73
C ASP A 49 -4.77 24.36 -18.99
N GLU A 50 -4.14 25.50 -18.74
CA GLU A 50 -2.86 25.59 -18.00
C GLU A 50 -2.94 25.07 -16.57
N ASN A 51 -4.14 24.93 -15.99
CA ASN A 51 -4.37 24.39 -14.65
C ASN A 51 -4.65 22.87 -14.66
N ALA A 52 -4.90 22.29 -15.83
CA ALA A 52 -5.10 20.87 -15.98
C ALA A 52 -3.76 20.14 -16.07
N ARG A 53 -3.70 18.97 -15.46
CA ARG A 53 -2.63 18.01 -15.67
C ARG A 53 -3.24 16.76 -16.27
N SER A 54 -2.98 16.55 -17.56
CA SER A 54 -3.39 15.37 -18.30
C SER A 54 -2.37 14.22 -18.11
N PHE A 55 -2.59 13.12 -18.80
CA PHE A 55 -1.60 12.02 -18.87
C PHE A 55 -0.24 12.50 -19.43
N PHE A 56 -0.25 13.42 -20.39
CA PHE A 56 0.93 13.91 -21.09
C PHE A 56 1.79 14.85 -20.21
N ASP A 57 1.23 15.36 -19.13
CA ASP A 57 1.85 16.32 -18.21
C ASP A 57 2.31 15.66 -16.90
N LEU A 58 2.19 14.33 -16.79
CA LEU A 58 2.67 13.61 -15.62
C LEU A 58 4.18 13.77 -15.49
N ASP A 59 4.60 14.29 -14.35
CA ASP A 59 6.00 14.58 -14.05
C ASP A 59 6.78 13.29 -13.75
N GLN A 60 7.90 13.09 -14.47
CA GLN A 60 8.75 11.90 -14.31
C GLN A 60 9.26 11.75 -12.88
N ASP A 61 9.66 12.84 -12.22
CA ASP A 61 10.20 12.80 -10.85
C ASP A 61 9.07 12.49 -9.87
N GLY A 62 7.86 13.02 -10.11
CA GLY A 62 6.67 12.69 -9.36
C GLY A 62 6.31 11.20 -9.43
N VAL A 63 6.34 10.62 -10.61
CA VAL A 63 6.12 9.18 -10.82
C VAL A 63 7.23 8.36 -10.15
N SER A 64 8.50 8.72 -10.38
CA SER A 64 9.66 8.05 -9.79
C SER A 64 9.63 8.09 -8.26
N PHE A 65 9.23 9.23 -7.67
CA PHE A 65 9.05 9.37 -6.23
C PHE A 65 8.06 8.34 -5.68
N VAL A 66 6.91 8.18 -6.35
CA VAL A 66 5.88 7.23 -5.92
C VAL A 66 6.38 5.78 -5.98
N PHE A 67 7.04 5.39 -7.05
CA PHE A 67 7.62 4.05 -7.18
C PHE A 67 8.75 3.81 -6.17
N ASN A 68 9.62 4.78 -6.00
CA ASN A 68 10.71 4.68 -5.02
C ASN A 68 10.17 4.55 -3.60
N LEU A 69 9.20 5.38 -3.21
CA LEU A 69 8.64 5.32 -1.87
C LEU A 69 7.92 3.99 -1.59
N ASN A 70 7.05 3.56 -2.50
CA ASN A 70 6.21 2.39 -2.26
C ASN A 70 6.92 1.06 -2.56
N PHE A 71 7.54 0.92 -3.73
CA PHE A 71 8.14 -0.34 -4.16
C PHE A 71 9.59 -0.49 -3.69
N LEU A 72 10.46 0.47 -4.05
CA LEU A 72 11.87 0.39 -3.67
C LEU A 72 12.05 0.47 -2.15
N GLY A 73 11.24 1.27 -1.46
CA GLY A 73 11.24 1.32 0.00
C GLY A 73 10.92 -0.03 0.63
N THR A 74 9.88 -0.73 0.16
CA THR A 74 9.53 -2.09 0.59
C THR A 74 10.67 -3.07 0.33
N LEU A 75 11.27 -3.03 -0.86
CA LEU A 75 12.39 -3.89 -1.24
C LEU A 75 13.60 -3.68 -0.32
N LEU A 76 14.06 -2.44 -0.16
CA LEU A 76 15.25 -2.12 0.62
C LEU A 76 15.08 -2.42 2.11
N THR A 77 13.89 -2.15 2.67
CA THR A 77 13.59 -2.50 4.06
C THR A 77 13.58 -4.02 4.24
N THR A 78 12.98 -4.75 3.29
CA THR A 78 13.01 -6.22 3.31
C THR A 78 14.45 -6.74 3.23
N GLN A 79 15.31 -6.19 2.36
CA GLN A 79 16.72 -6.58 2.29
C GLN A 79 17.46 -6.36 3.62
N ALA A 80 17.14 -5.29 4.35
CA ALA A 80 17.82 -4.97 5.60
C ALA A 80 17.43 -5.88 6.77
N PHE A 81 16.14 -6.28 6.85
CA PHE A 81 15.61 -6.98 8.02
C PHE A 81 15.35 -8.47 7.81
N ALA A 82 15.12 -8.94 6.58
CA ALA A 82 14.83 -10.34 6.33
C ALA A 82 16.06 -11.26 6.54
N THR A 83 17.26 -10.71 6.63
CA THR A 83 18.46 -11.47 6.97
C THR A 83 18.38 -12.14 8.33
N ASP A 84 17.69 -11.52 9.30
CA ASP A 84 17.48 -12.07 10.63
C ASP A 84 16.61 -13.32 10.64
N MET A 85 15.76 -13.48 9.61
CA MET A 85 14.79 -14.56 9.52
C MET A 85 15.34 -15.83 8.82
N LEU A 86 16.55 -15.76 8.23
CA LEU A 86 17.04 -16.83 7.35
C LEU A 86 17.19 -18.18 8.05
N GLU A 87 17.56 -18.19 9.31
CA GLU A 87 17.81 -19.41 10.08
C GLU A 87 16.57 -19.87 10.88
N THR A 88 15.74 -18.94 11.34
CA THR A 88 14.62 -19.23 12.24
C THR A 88 13.26 -19.19 11.58
N GLY A 89 13.20 -18.71 10.33
CA GLY A 89 11.94 -18.37 9.69
C GLY A 89 11.41 -17.02 10.19
N GLY A 90 10.27 -16.59 9.62
CA GLY A 90 9.66 -15.32 9.99
C GLY A 90 8.42 -14.97 9.16
N CYS A 91 7.92 -13.78 9.36
CA CYS A 91 6.75 -13.28 8.65
C CYS A 91 6.97 -11.86 8.13
N ILE A 92 6.70 -11.66 6.84
CA ILE A 92 6.72 -10.33 6.20
C ILE A 92 5.30 -9.99 5.76
N VAL A 93 4.81 -8.83 6.18
CA VAL A 93 3.51 -8.29 5.75
C VAL A 93 3.73 -6.96 5.02
N ASN A 94 3.43 -6.94 3.74
CA ASN A 94 3.49 -5.74 2.92
C ASN A 94 2.14 -5.02 2.92
N ILE A 95 2.15 -3.70 2.99
CA ILE A 95 0.94 -2.91 2.80
C ILE A 95 0.82 -2.50 1.33
N SER A 96 -0.03 -3.24 0.61
CA SER A 96 -0.45 -2.96 -0.75
C SER A 96 -1.58 -1.91 -0.76
N SER A 97 -2.55 -2.06 -1.61
CA SER A 97 -3.78 -1.26 -1.69
C SER A 97 -4.80 -2.01 -2.55
N MET A 98 -6.09 -1.76 -2.35
CA MET A 98 -7.12 -2.21 -3.28
C MET A 98 -6.87 -1.69 -4.71
N ASN A 99 -6.11 -0.59 -4.87
CA ASN A 99 -5.66 -0.06 -6.16
C ASN A 99 -4.77 -1.01 -6.95
N ALA A 100 -4.20 -2.02 -6.31
CA ALA A 100 -3.45 -3.07 -6.98
C ALA A 100 -4.36 -4.01 -7.79
N PHE A 101 -5.64 -4.11 -7.42
CA PHE A 101 -6.65 -4.91 -8.12
C PHE A 101 -7.49 -4.07 -9.07
N THR A 102 -7.98 -2.93 -8.58
CA THR A 102 -8.85 -2.01 -9.31
C THR A 102 -8.22 -0.61 -9.29
N PRO A 103 -7.49 -0.22 -10.35
CA PRO A 103 -6.80 1.06 -10.36
C PRO A 103 -7.80 2.21 -10.29
N LEU A 104 -7.57 3.14 -9.37
CA LEU A 104 -8.36 4.36 -9.29
C LEU A 104 -7.99 5.32 -10.41
N THR A 105 -8.96 6.10 -10.82
CA THR A 105 -8.74 7.26 -11.70
C THR A 105 -7.75 8.25 -11.08
N LYS A 106 -7.09 9.06 -11.88
CA LYS A 106 -6.17 10.14 -11.52
C LYS A 106 -4.80 9.74 -10.97
N ILE A 107 -4.62 8.53 -10.41
CA ILE A 107 -3.40 8.15 -9.67
C ILE A 107 -2.67 6.93 -10.28
N PRO A 108 -2.27 6.98 -11.55
CA PRO A 108 -1.68 5.82 -12.23
C PRO A 108 -0.38 5.35 -11.58
N ALA A 109 0.47 6.28 -11.14
CA ALA A 109 1.74 5.95 -10.50
C ALA A 109 1.54 5.17 -9.19
N TYR A 110 0.60 5.60 -8.36
CA TYR A 110 0.31 4.92 -7.10
C TYR A 110 -0.29 3.53 -7.31
N SER A 111 -1.26 3.41 -8.22
CA SER A 111 -1.89 2.12 -8.54
C SER A 111 -0.85 1.14 -9.09
N GLY A 112 0.01 1.59 -10.02
CA GLY A 112 1.10 0.78 -10.58
C GLY A 112 2.11 0.35 -9.51
N ALA A 113 2.53 1.26 -8.62
CA ALA A 113 3.46 0.94 -7.54
C ALA A 113 2.87 -0.08 -6.54
N LYS A 114 1.58 0.03 -6.19
CA LYS A 114 0.92 -0.93 -5.30
C LYS A 114 0.67 -2.29 -5.96
N ALA A 115 0.41 -2.33 -7.26
CA ALA A 115 0.40 -3.57 -8.04
C ALA A 115 1.78 -4.25 -8.04
N ALA A 116 2.86 -3.47 -8.19
CA ALA A 116 4.23 -3.97 -8.07
C ALA A 116 4.52 -4.56 -6.68
N VAL A 117 4.04 -3.93 -5.59
CA VAL A 117 4.17 -4.48 -4.22
C VAL A 117 3.43 -5.82 -4.09
N SER A 118 2.21 -5.96 -4.64
CA SER A 118 1.46 -7.22 -4.62
C SER A 118 2.18 -8.32 -5.40
N ASN A 119 2.70 -8.03 -6.59
CA ASN A 119 3.47 -8.98 -7.38
C ASN A 119 4.79 -9.37 -6.68
N PHE A 120 5.49 -8.39 -6.10
CA PHE A 120 6.71 -8.63 -5.32
C PHE A 120 6.46 -9.49 -4.08
N THR A 121 5.32 -9.35 -3.43
CA THR A 121 4.89 -10.21 -2.32
C THR A 121 4.83 -11.67 -2.75
N GLN A 122 4.25 -11.96 -3.92
CA GLN A 122 4.18 -13.32 -4.48
C GLN A 122 5.58 -13.86 -4.80
N TRP A 123 6.42 -13.02 -5.42
CA TRP A 123 7.79 -13.41 -5.76
C TRP A 123 8.61 -13.73 -4.49
N LEU A 124 8.55 -12.86 -3.48
CA LEU A 124 9.25 -13.08 -2.19
C LEU A 124 8.77 -14.34 -1.49
N ALA A 125 7.46 -14.62 -1.49
CA ALA A 125 6.89 -15.81 -0.88
C ALA A 125 7.48 -17.10 -1.45
N VAL A 126 7.65 -17.15 -2.76
CA VAL A 126 8.30 -18.29 -3.44
C VAL A 126 9.81 -18.31 -3.16
N HIS A 127 10.45 -17.13 -3.24
CA HIS A 127 11.90 -17.01 -3.07
C HIS A 127 12.38 -17.43 -1.67
N PHE A 128 11.62 -17.10 -0.63
CA PHE A 128 11.94 -17.38 0.75
C PHE A 128 11.31 -18.67 1.32
N ALA A 129 10.62 -19.45 0.51
CA ALA A 129 9.91 -20.64 0.96
C ALA A 129 10.81 -21.66 1.71
N ASN A 130 12.05 -21.84 1.22
CA ASN A 130 13.01 -22.77 1.84
C ASN A 130 13.63 -22.26 3.16
N CYS A 131 13.41 -20.97 3.48
CA CYS A 131 13.83 -20.36 4.75
C CYS A 131 12.69 -20.27 5.76
N ASN A 132 11.53 -20.86 5.50
CA ASN A 132 10.34 -20.76 6.34
C ASN A 132 9.88 -19.30 6.60
N ILE A 133 10.13 -18.39 5.66
CA ILE A 133 9.67 -17.02 5.74
C ILE A 133 8.38 -16.89 4.92
N ARG A 134 7.28 -16.59 5.60
CA ARG A 134 6.00 -16.32 4.93
C ARG A 134 5.93 -14.85 4.53
N VAL A 135 5.46 -14.58 3.33
CA VAL A 135 5.33 -13.21 2.81
C VAL A 135 3.93 -13.01 2.27
N ASN A 136 3.18 -12.10 2.88
CA ASN A 136 1.81 -11.78 2.49
C ASN A 136 1.61 -10.27 2.40
N ALA A 137 0.49 -9.83 1.87
CA ALA A 137 0.13 -8.42 1.84
C ALA A 137 -1.30 -8.18 2.33
N ILE A 138 -1.52 -7.00 2.90
CA ILE A 138 -2.86 -6.44 3.13
C ILE A 138 -3.07 -5.36 2.07
N ALA A 139 -4.26 -5.33 1.49
CA ALA A 139 -4.69 -4.31 0.53
C ALA A 139 -5.83 -3.48 1.13
N PRO A 140 -5.53 -2.40 1.86
CA PRO A 140 -6.55 -1.53 2.42
C PRO A 140 -7.36 -0.83 1.32
N GLY A 141 -8.66 -0.67 1.57
CA GLY A 141 -9.54 0.22 0.84
C GLY A 141 -9.43 1.66 1.34
N PHE A 142 -10.57 2.31 1.52
CA PHE A 142 -10.62 3.67 2.03
C PHE A 142 -10.90 3.68 3.54
N PHE A 143 -9.92 4.14 4.31
CA PHE A 143 -9.96 4.30 5.75
C PHE A 143 -9.96 5.77 6.13
N ALA A 144 -10.80 6.17 7.07
CA ALA A 144 -10.78 7.52 7.60
C ALA A 144 -9.64 7.66 8.61
N THR A 145 -8.69 8.55 8.31
CA THR A 145 -7.54 8.84 9.17
C THR A 145 -7.35 10.34 9.34
N ASN A 146 -6.58 10.75 10.34
CA ASN A 146 -6.25 12.17 10.52
C ASN A 146 -5.52 12.75 9.28
N GLN A 147 -4.73 11.93 8.58
CA GLN A 147 -3.97 12.35 7.41
C GLN A 147 -4.84 12.71 6.21
N ASN A 148 -5.99 12.03 6.03
CA ASN A 148 -6.86 12.23 4.87
C ASN A 148 -8.21 12.88 5.23
N ARG A 149 -8.39 13.29 6.49
CA ARG A 149 -9.65 13.85 6.98
C ARG A 149 -10.17 15.01 6.14
N THR A 150 -9.31 15.95 5.78
CA THR A 150 -9.66 17.12 4.95
C THR A 150 -10.01 16.78 3.50
N LEU A 151 -9.61 15.60 3.03
CA LEU A 151 -10.00 15.10 1.70
C LEU A 151 -11.35 14.39 1.71
N LEU A 152 -11.77 13.90 2.89
CA LEU A 152 -12.96 13.08 3.06
C LEU A 152 -14.13 13.84 3.68
N PHE A 153 -13.86 14.82 4.54
CA PHE A 153 -14.87 15.54 5.30
C PHE A 153 -14.69 17.06 5.13
N ASN A 154 -15.80 17.76 5.00
CA ASN A 154 -15.87 19.20 5.07
C ASN A 154 -15.64 19.68 6.53
N GLU A 155 -15.46 21.00 6.73
CA GLU A 155 -15.27 21.59 8.06
C GLU A 155 -16.45 21.34 9.01
N ASP A 156 -17.67 21.24 8.50
CA ASP A 156 -18.89 20.92 9.24
C ASP A 156 -19.08 19.42 9.54
N GLY A 157 -18.12 18.57 9.11
CA GLY A 157 -18.15 17.13 9.28
C GLY A 157 -18.96 16.37 8.22
N SER A 158 -19.59 17.06 7.28
CA SER A 158 -20.28 16.42 6.15
C SER A 158 -19.28 15.80 5.16
N LEU A 159 -19.75 14.86 4.37
CA LEU A 159 -18.93 14.19 3.36
C LEU A 159 -18.62 15.11 2.19
N THR A 160 -17.39 15.08 1.71
CA THR A 160 -17.02 15.75 0.45
C THR A 160 -17.67 15.04 -0.76
N PRO A 161 -17.79 15.69 -1.95
CA PRO A 161 -18.23 15.01 -3.18
C PRO A 161 -17.39 13.77 -3.50
N ARG A 162 -16.10 13.81 -3.23
CA ARG A 162 -15.18 12.66 -3.35
C ARG A 162 -15.61 11.51 -2.45
N SER A 163 -15.95 11.80 -1.20
CA SER A 163 -16.38 10.79 -0.22
C SER A 163 -17.69 10.14 -0.61
N HIS A 164 -18.66 10.91 -1.08
CA HIS A 164 -19.90 10.35 -1.61
C HIS A 164 -19.65 9.37 -2.75
N LYS A 165 -18.73 9.72 -3.68
CA LYS A 165 -18.35 8.83 -4.77
C LYS A 165 -17.68 7.55 -4.29
N ILE A 166 -16.78 7.64 -3.32
CA ILE A 166 -16.09 6.48 -2.72
C ILE A 166 -17.10 5.56 -2.03
N ILE A 167 -17.95 6.12 -1.18
CA ILE A 167 -18.93 5.35 -0.39
C ILE A 167 -19.97 4.69 -1.31
N SER A 168 -20.41 5.35 -2.38
CA SER A 168 -21.32 4.75 -3.35
C SER A 168 -20.75 3.54 -4.09
N GLN A 169 -19.42 3.43 -4.14
CA GLN A 169 -18.71 2.28 -4.74
C GLN A 169 -18.23 1.27 -3.68
N THR A 170 -18.49 1.54 -2.40
CA THR A 170 -18.13 0.63 -1.29
C THR A 170 -19.40 -0.06 -0.80
N PRO A 171 -19.58 -1.37 -1.03
CA PRO A 171 -20.82 -2.09 -0.64
C PRO A 171 -21.16 -1.99 0.85
N MET A 172 -20.17 -1.90 1.74
CA MET A 172 -20.44 -1.69 3.19
C MET A 172 -20.89 -0.26 3.53
N GLY A 173 -20.94 0.67 2.57
CA GLY A 173 -21.55 1.99 2.70
C GLY A 173 -20.84 2.97 3.65
N ARG A 174 -19.57 2.71 3.97
CA ARG A 174 -18.77 3.54 4.90
C ARG A 174 -17.28 3.46 4.62
N PHE A 175 -16.52 4.34 5.23
CA PHE A 175 -15.06 4.16 5.37
C PHE A 175 -14.74 3.08 6.40
N GLY A 176 -13.59 2.43 6.26
CA GLY A 176 -13.02 1.59 7.30
C GLY A 176 -12.40 2.43 8.42
N GLU A 177 -12.36 1.86 9.62
CA GLU A 177 -11.58 2.39 10.74
C GLU A 177 -10.22 1.68 10.79
N PRO A 178 -9.10 2.37 11.09
CA PRO A 178 -7.75 1.78 11.07
C PRO A 178 -7.63 0.49 11.88
N GLU A 179 -8.37 0.37 12.98
CA GLU A 179 -8.40 -0.80 13.86
C GLU A 179 -8.93 -2.07 13.14
N GLU A 180 -9.74 -1.92 12.09
CA GLU A 180 -10.29 -3.04 11.33
C GLU A 180 -9.22 -3.76 10.48
N LEU A 181 -8.05 -3.16 10.30
CA LEU A 181 -6.89 -3.83 9.68
C LEU A 181 -6.22 -4.82 10.64
N LEU A 182 -6.36 -4.62 11.96
CA LEU A 182 -5.63 -5.40 12.97
C LEU A 182 -6.02 -6.87 12.98
N GLY A 183 -7.27 -7.21 12.67
CA GLY A 183 -7.73 -8.61 12.59
C GLY A 183 -6.96 -9.38 11.51
N THR A 184 -6.88 -8.81 10.32
CA THR A 184 -6.12 -9.41 9.19
C THR A 184 -4.63 -9.44 9.47
N LEU A 185 -4.07 -8.38 10.07
CA LEU A 185 -2.65 -8.36 10.45
C LEU A 185 -2.32 -9.47 11.46
N ARG A 186 -3.12 -9.59 12.54
CA ARG A 186 -2.95 -10.65 13.56
C ARG A 186 -3.02 -12.04 12.95
N PHE A 187 -4.00 -12.28 12.07
CA PHE A 187 -4.08 -13.56 11.34
C PHE A 187 -2.82 -13.85 10.56
N LEU A 188 -2.28 -12.88 9.82
CA LEU A 188 -1.12 -13.09 8.95
C LEU A 188 0.19 -13.31 9.73
N ILE A 189 0.36 -12.68 10.90
CA ILE A 189 1.58 -12.84 11.72
C ILE A 189 1.54 -14.04 12.64
N ASP A 190 0.37 -14.62 12.90
CA ASP A 190 0.17 -15.79 13.74
C ASP A 190 0.47 -17.07 12.94
N ASN A 191 1.53 -17.79 13.32
CA ASN A 191 1.94 -19.02 12.67
C ASN A 191 0.96 -20.17 12.89
N ASP A 192 0.27 -20.23 14.01
CA ASP A 192 -0.72 -21.28 14.29
C ASP A 192 -1.97 -21.08 13.42
N ALA A 193 -2.35 -19.81 13.17
CA ALA A 193 -3.52 -19.47 12.37
C ALA A 193 -3.24 -19.47 10.85
N SER A 194 -2.01 -19.10 10.43
CA SER A 194 -1.69 -18.85 9.03
C SER A 194 -0.37 -19.48 8.55
N GLY A 195 0.13 -20.51 9.24
CA GLY A 195 1.42 -21.13 8.93
C GLY A 195 1.55 -21.71 7.51
N PHE A 196 0.44 -22.01 6.82
CA PHE A 196 0.45 -22.45 5.43
C PHE A 196 -0.06 -21.38 4.44
N VAL A 197 -0.14 -20.11 4.90
CA VAL A 197 -0.59 -18.98 4.09
C VAL A 197 0.62 -18.12 3.72
N THR A 198 0.99 -18.11 2.44
CA THR A 198 2.05 -17.26 1.89
C THR A 198 1.74 -16.87 0.45
N GLY A 199 2.20 -15.70 0.00
CA GLY A 199 2.04 -15.20 -1.37
C GLY A 199 0.68 -14.57 -1.67
N ILE A 200 -0.17 -14.36 -0.67
CA ILE A 200 -1.50 -13.76 -0.88
C ILE A 200 -1.51 -12.26 -0.59
N THR A 201 -2.45 -11.57 -1.23
CA THR A 201 -2.82 -10.19 -0.90
C THR A 201 -4.29 -10.18 -0.48
N ILE A 202 -4.57 -9.79 0.76
CA ILE A 202 -5.94 -9.78 1.33
C ILE A 202 -6.53 -8.37 1.23
N PRO A 203 -7.61 -8.16 0.43
CA PRO A 203 -8.35 -6.91 0.46
C PRO A 203 -9.07 -6.73 1.81
N VAL A 204 -8.94 -5.53 2.39
CA VAL A 204 -9.73 -5.07 3.54
C VAL A 204 -10.32 -3.73 3.14
N ASP A 205 -11.42 -3.75 2.40
CA ASP A 205 -11.88 -2.60 1.62
C ASP A 205 -13.41 -2.39 1.59
N GLY A 206 -14.14 -3.11 2.45
CA GLY A 206 -15.60 -3.02 2.50
C GLY A 206 -16.31 -3.51 1.23
N GLY A 207 -15.61 -4.32 0.42
CA GLY A 207 -16.10 -4.88 -0.83
C GLY A 207 -15.85 -4.01 -2.05
N PHE A 208 -15.08 -2.93 -1.93
CA PHE A 208 -14.83 -1.97 -3.02
C PHE A 208 -14.25 -2.66 -4.26
N SER A 209 -13.19 -3.47 -4.11
CA SER A 209 -12.54 -4.12 -5.25
C SER A 209 -13.37 -5.26 -5.87
N ALA A 210 -14.37 -5.78 -5.15
CA ALA A 210 -15.27 -6.83 -5.63
C ALA A 210 -16.53 -6.29 -6.33
N TYR A 211 -16.83 -4.99 -6.19
CA TYR A 211 -18.05 -4.39 -6.69
C TYR A 211 -17.98 -4.08 -8.18
N SER A 212 -18.91 -4.64 -8.95
CA SER A 212 -18.99 -4.44 -10.40
C SER A 212 -19.81 -3.19 -10.82
N GLY A 213 -20.53 -2.59 -9.90
CA GLY A 213 -21.35 -1.40 -10.18
C GLY A 213 -22.75 -1.71 -10.76
N VAL A 214 -23.20 -2.97 -10.77
CA VAL A 214 -24.52 -3.42 -11.25
C VAL A 214 -25.22 -4.25 -10.20
#